data_b9735db2a78f5bf02ce6a15749677b78
#
_entry.id   b9735db2a78f5bf02ce6a15749677b78
#
_cell.length_a   1.000
_cell.length_b   1.000
_cell.length_c   1.000
_cell.angle_alpha   90.00
_cell.angle_beta   90.00
_cell.angle_gamma   90.00
#
_symmetry.space_group_name_H-M   'P 1'
#
loop_
_entity.id
_entity.type
_entity.pdbx_description
1 polymer ?
#
loop_
_entity_poly.entity_id
_entity_poly.type
_entity_poly.pdbx_seq_one_letter_code
_entity_poly.pdbx_strand_id
1 'polypeptide(L)'
;MLVVGAGGLGCEILTNLALSGFRDIHVIDMDTIDISNLNRQFLFRDKDVGQPKATTAAAFVQSRVPGVKITSHVCRIQEKDDEFYMQFHMVICGLDSVEARRWINATLIRLVDDQNPASLKPLIDGGSEGLKGQARVILPTITSCYECSLDMLPKRTTFPICTIANTPRLPEHCIEWASVLEWPRVHAGKKLDKDDPEHVQWVLDTALALSLIHISEPTRRR
;
A
#
# COMPACT_ATOMS: atom_id res chain seq x y z
N MET A 1 -16.02 0.99 12.74
CA MET A 1 -14.85 1.69 12.17
C MET A 1 -14.46 1.05 10.85
N LEU A 2 -13.74 1.78 9.98
CA LEU A 2 -13.26 1.29 8.70
C LEU A 2 -11.73 1.15 8.71
N VAL A 3 -11.23 -0.02 8.33
CA VAL A 3 -9.81 -0.26 8.05
C VAL A 3 -9.63 -0.32 6.54
N VAL A 4 -8.73 0.51 6.00
CA VAL A 4 -8.43 0.61 4.58
C VAL A 4 -7.08 -0.03 4.30
N GLY A 5 -7.10 -1.13 3.56
CA GLY A 5 -5.95 -1.98 3.29
C GLY A 5 -5.85 -3.19 4.22
N ALA A 6 -5.64 -4.37 3.65
CA ALA A 6 -5.39 -5.64 4.34
C ALA A 6 -4.00 -6.20 3.97
N GLY A 7 -3.03 -5.30 3.74
CA GLY A 7 -1.62 -5.62 3.57
C GLY A 7 -0.91 -5.92 4.89
N GLY A 8 0.41 -5.82 4.93
CA GLY A 8 1.19 -6.10 6.15
C GLY A 8 0.73 -5.29 7.35
N LEU A 9 0.68 -3.97 7.21
CA LEU A 9 0.22 -3.08 8.29
C LEU A 9 -1.28 -3.24 8.56
N GLY A 10 -2.12 -3.39 7.53
CA GLY A 10 -3.56 -3.57 7.68
C GLY A 10 -3.93 -4.83 8.46
N CYS A 11 -3.24 -5.94 8.25
CA CYS A 11 -3.40 -7.17 9.03
C CYS A 11 -3.14 -6.96 10.52
N GLU A 12 -2.06 -6.26 10.86
CA GLU A 12 -1.71 -5.96 12.24
C GLU A 12 -2.72 -4.99 12.89
N ILE A 13 -3.11 -3.94 12.17
CA ILE A 13 -4.15 -3.00 12.62
C ILE A 13 -5.45 -3.76 12.94
N LEU A 14 -5.91 -4.61 12.02
CA LEU A 14 -7.15 -5.36 12.18
C LEU A 14 -7.12 -6.26 13.41
N THR A 15 -6.01 -6.98 13.60
CA THR A 15 -5.79 -7.84 14.76
C THR A 15 -5.78 -7.05 16.06
N ASN A 16 -5.01 -5.97 16.11
CA ASN A 16 -4.88 -5.15 17.32
C ASN A 16 -6.19 -4.45 17.69
N LEU A 17 -6.97 -3.96 16.73
CA LEU A 17 -8.28 -3.39 16.98
C LEU A 17 -9.24 -4.41 17.59
N ALA A 18 -9.30 -5.62 17.03
CA ALA A 18 -10.15 -6.69 17.56
C ALA A 18 -9.74 -7.08 18.99
N LEU A 19 -8.45 -7.21 19.26
CA LEU A 19 -7.92 -7.51 20.60
C LEU A 19 -8.12 -6.37 21.59
N SER A 20 -8.13 -5.11 21.12
CA SER A 20 -8.42 -3.93 21.95
C SER A 20 -9.91 -3.75 22.27
N GLY A 21 -10.76 -4.65 21.78
CA GLY A 21 -12.18 -4.67 22.16
C GLY A 21 -13.12 -3.97 21.17
N PHE A 22 -12.65 -3.52 20.03
CA PHE A 22 -13.52 -3.04 18.96
C PHE A 22 -14.29 -4.22 18.35
N ARG A 23 -15.61 -4.12 18.28
CA ARG A 23 -16.49 -5.26 17.95
C ARG A 23 -17.13 -5.19 16.57
N ASP A 24 -17.21 -4.01 15.98
CA ASP A 24 -17.78 -3.80 14.64
C ASP A 24 -16.75 -3.07 13.77
N ILE A 25 -16.10 -3.84 12.89
CA ILE A 25 -14.99 -3.39 12.05
C ILE A 25 -15.34 -3.72 10.61
N HIS A 26 -15.13 -2.78 9.72
CA HIS A 26 -15.14 -3.02 8.28
C HIS A 26 -13.72 -2.98 7.75
N VAL A 27 -13.39 -3.84 6.80
CA VAL A 27 -12.10 -3.85 6.10
C VAL A 27 -12.34 -3.80 4.60
N ILE A 28 -11.62 -2.92 3.91
CA ILE A 28 -11.69 -2.76 2.45
C ILE A 28 -10.31 -2.97 1.84
N ASP A 29 -10.23 -3.88 0.87
CA ASP A 29 -9.03 -4.16 0.08
C ASP A 29 -9.45 -4.84 -1.23
N MET A 30 -8.91 -4.40 -2.35
CA MET A 30 -9.25 -4.94 -3.68
C MET A 30 -8.36 -6.12 -4.10
N ASP A 31 -7.24 -6.32 -3.42
CA ASP A 31 -6.21 -7.26 -3.84
C ASP A 31 -6.53 -8.70 -3.45
N THR A 32 -5.91 -9.60 -4.21
CA THR A 32 -5.79 -11.03 -3.86
C THR A 32 -4.43 -11.31 -3.21
N ILE A 33 -4.37 -12.41 -2.49
CA ILE A 33 -3.16 -12.86 -1.81
C ILE A 33 -2.20 -13.46 -2.85
N ASP A 34 -0.97 -12.98 -2.85
CA ASP A 34 0.13 -13.51 -3.63
C ASP A 34 1.14 -14.21 -2.71
N ILE A 35 1.87 -15.19 -3.24
CA ILE A 35 2.89 -15.93 -2.49
C ILE A 35 3.96 -15.00 -1.90
N SER A 36 4.29 -13.90 -2.60
CA SER A 36 5.22 -12.88 -2.14
C SER A 36 4.71 -12.07 -0.95
N ASN A 37 3.43 -12.16 -0.61
CA ASN A 37 2.85 -11.47 0.55
C ASN A 37 3.08 -12.23 1.87
N LEU A 38 3.26 -13.56 1.80
CA LEU A 38 3.30 -14.43 2.97
C LEU A 38 4.48 -14.16 3.91
N ASN A 39 5.51 -13.49 3.43
CA ASN A 39 6.68 -13.11 4.22
C ASN A 39 6.43 -11.99 5.24
N ARG A 40 5.32 -11.24 5.10
CA ARG A 40 4.99 -10.08 5.95
C ARG A 40 3.51 -9.89 6.27
N GLN A 41 2.61 -10.67 5.68
CA GLN A 41 1.16 -10.61 5.91
C GLN A 41 0.73 -11.86 6.67
N PHE A 42 0.95 -11.86 7.98
CA PHE A 42 0.91 -13.06 8.83
C PHE A 42 -0.49 -13.65 9.08
N LEU A 43 -1.54 -13.00 8.61
CA LEU A 43 -2.89 -13.58 8.65
C LEU A 43 -3.12 -14.62 7.55
N PHE A 44 -2.24 -14.67 6.53
CA PHE A 44 -2.40 -15.53 5.36
C PHE A 44 -1.48 -16.75 5.41
N ARG A 45 -1.88 -17.80 4.71
CA ARG A 45 -1.15 -19.07 4.57
C ARG A 45 -1.10 -19.47 3.10
N ASP A 46 -0.25 -20.46 2.75
CA ASP A 46 -0.08 -20.95 1.38
C ASP A 46 -1.42 -21.35 0.73
N LYS A 47 -2.34 -21.94 1.50
CA LYS A 47 -3.68 -22.32 1.04
C LYS A 47 -4.58 -21.14 0.66
N ASP A 48 -4.24 -19.94 1.11
CA ASP A 48 -5.03 -18.73 0.91
C ASP A 48 -4.59 -17.95 -0.33
N VAL A 49 -3.51 -18.38 -1.00
CA VAL A 49 -3.01 -17.75 -2.23
C VAL A 49 -4.10 -17.73 -3.30
N GLY A 50 -4.31 -16.56 -3.91
CA GLY A 50 -5.39 -16.30 -4.87
C GLY A 50 -6.72 -15.89 -4.25
N GLN A 51 -6.90 -16.00 -2.93
CA GLN A 51 -8.10 -15.52 -2.24
C GLN A 51 -8.03 -14.01 -1.99
N PRO A 52 -9.19 -13.30 -1.87
CA PRO A 52 -9.21 -11.88 -1.55
C PRO A 52 -8.63 -11.60 -0.15
N LYS A 53 -7.73 -10.61 -0.05
CA LYS A 53 -7.09 -10.22 1.21
C LYS A 53 -8.09 -9.84 2.29
N ALA A 54 -9.05 -8.95 1.97
CA ALA A 54 -10.03 -8.46 2.93
C ALA A 54 -10.86 -9.59 3.56
N THR A 55 -11.36 -10.53 2.76
CA THR A 55 -12.19 -11.64 3.22
C THR A 55 -11.40 -12.61 4.09
N THR A 56 -10.19 -12.96 3.65
CA THR A 56 -9.34 -13.90 4.38
C THR A 56 -8.87 -13.32 5.70
N ALA A 57 -8.45 -12.03 5.73
CA ALA A 57 -8.08 -11.35 6.96
C ALA A 57 -9.25 -11.29 7.96
N ALA A 58 -10.44 -10.91 7.48
CA ALA A 58 -11.64 -10.86 8.32
C ALA A 58 -11.97 -12.22 8.95
N ALA A 59 -11.97 -13.29 8.14
CA ALA A 59 -12.24 -14.65 8.61
C ALA A 59 -11.20 -15.12 9.63
N PHE A 60 -9.93 -14.84 9.40
CA PHE A 60 -8.85 -15.21 10.31
C PHE A 60 -9.01 -14.54 11.68
N VAL A 61 -9.19 -13.21 11.71
CA VAL A 61 -9.31 -12.46 12.96
C VAL A 61 -10.57 -12.87 13.72
N GLN A 62 -11.71 -13.03 13.04
CA GLN A 62 -12.96 -13.50 13.67
C GLN A 62 -12.83 -14.90 14.29
N SER A 63 -12.04 -15.78 13.68
CA SER A 63 -11.79 -17.11 14.23
C SER A 63 -10.97 -17.09 15.52
N ARG A 64 -10.18 -16.03 15.74
CA ARG A 64 -9.27 -15.88 16.88
C ARG A 64 -9.84 -15.03 18.01
N VAL A 65 -10.69 -14.07 17.70
CA VAL A 65 -11.24 -13.12 18.67
C VAL A 65 -12.75 -13.28 18.75
N PRO A 66 -13.27 -13.98 19.77
CA PRO A 66 -14.70 -14.18 19.92
C PRO A 66 -15.47 -12.87 20.07
N GLY A 67 -16.63 -12.79 19.43
CA GLY A 67 -17.55 -11.65 19.53
C GLY A 67 -17.15 -10.43 18.72
N VAL A 68 -16.11 -10.48 17.90
CA VAL A 68 -15.82 -9.44 16.89
C VAL A 68 -16.58 -9.77 15.59
N LYS A 69 -17.19 -8.75 15.00
CA LYS A 69 -17.79 -8.79 13.66
C LYS A 69 -16.92 -7.98 12.71
N ILE A 70 -16.41 -8.62 11.66
CA ILE A 70 -15.62 -7.94 10.63
C ILE A 70 -16.31 -8.13 9.29
N THR A 71 -16.72 -7.02 8.69
CA THR A 71 -17.34 -7.00 7.36
C THR A 71 -16.28 -6.67 6.32
N SER A 72 -16.06 -7.57 5.37
CA SER A 72 -15.07 -7.40 4.31
C SER A 72 -15.70 -6.79 3.04
N HIS A 73 -14.96 -5.89 2.40
CA HIS A 73 -15.30 -5.28 1.11
C HIS A 73 -14.15 -5.53 0.14
N VAL A 74 -14.42 -6.31 -0.93
CA VAL A 74 -13.44 -6.64 -1.97
C VAL A 74 -13.68 -5.72 -3.17
N CYS A 75 -13.22 -4.48 -3.05
CA CYS A 75 -13.39 -3.46 -4.09
C CYS A 75 -12.39 -2.31 -3.86
N ARG A 76 -12.30 -1.41 -4.83
CA ARG A 76 -11.55 -0.17 -4.66
C ARG A 76 -12.26 0.78 -3.71
N ILE A 77 -11.49 1.58 -2.99
CA ILE A 77 -12.05 2.63 -2.11
C ILE A 77 -12.89 3.63 -2.89
N GLN A 78 -12.52 3.91 -4.14
CA GLN A 78 -13.21 4.85 -5.04
C GLN A 78 -14.59 4.36 -5.51
N GLU A 79 -14.89 3.08 -5.37
CA GLU A 79 -16.17 2.49 -5.75
C GLU A 79 -17.26 2.68 -4.69
N LYS A 80 -16.87 3.18 -3.51
CA LYS A 80 -17.79 3.47 -2.41
C LYS A 80 -18.24 4.93 -2.45
N ASP A 81 -19.51 5.13 -2.18
CA ASP A 81 -20.15 6.45 -2.11
C ASP A 81 -19.90 7.15 -0.76
N ASP A 82 -20.34 8.37 -0.67
CA ASP A 82 -20.21 9.20 0.53
C ASP A 82 -20.96 8.62 1.73
N GLU A 83 -22.13 8.02 1.48
CA GLU A 83 -22.95 7.39 2.53
C GLU A 83 -22.20 6.22 3.18
N PHE A 84 -21.44 5.46 2.40
CA PHE A 84 -20.59 4.41 2.93
C PHE A 84 -19.58 4.94 3.95
N TYR A 85 -18.89 6.06 3.64
CA TYR A 85 -17.90 6.63 4.56
C TYR A 85 -18.55 7.28 5.77
N MET A 86 -19.73 7.85 5.61
CA MET A 86 -20.46 8.52 6.68
C MET A 86 -20.93 7.58 7.78
N GLN A 87 -21.13 6.29 7.52
CA GLN A 87 -21.54 5.32 8.54
C GLN A 87 -20.45 5.01 9.58
N PHE A 88 -19.20 5.37 9.32
CA PHE A 88 -18.09 5.08 10.23
C PHE A 88 -17.79 6.25 11.16
N HIS A 89 -17.31 5.92 12.37
CA HIS A 89 -16.83 6.93 13.32
C HIS A 89 -15.38 7.32 13.09
N MET A 90 -14.61 6.45 12.41
CA MET A 90 -13.18 6.59 12.23
C MET A 90 -12.72 5.75 11.03
N VAL A 91 -11.74 6.25 10.29
CA VAL A 91 -11.08 5.56 9.19
C VAL A 91 -9.60 5.37 9.52
N ILE A 92 -9.10 4.15 9.38
CA ILE A 92 -7.70 3.80 9.67
C ILE A 92 -7.07 3.23 8.40
N CYS A 93 -5.97 3.82 7.95
CA CYS A 93 -5.31 3.46 6.71
C CYS A 93 -4.00 2.71 6.94
N GLY A 94 -3.89 1.54 6.31
CA GLY A 94 -2.65 0.78 6.14
C GLY A 94 -2.30 0.66 4.65
N LEU A 95 -2.32 1.78 3.93
CA LEU A 95 -2.13 1.85 2.49
C LEU A 95 -0.64 1.90 2.12
N ASP A 96 -0.30 1.47 0.90
CA ASP A 96 1.04 1.53 0.32
C ASP A 96 1.18 2.58 -0.79
N SER A 97 0.06 3.14 -1.27
CA SER A 97 -0.01 4.09 -2.37
C SER A 97 -0.28 5.51 -1.88
N VAL A 98 0.51 6.46 -2.36
CA VAL A 98 0.29 7.91 -2.14
C VAL A 98 -1.04 8.36 -2.72
N GLU A 99 -1.39 7.83 -3.90
CA GLU A 99 -2.64 8.17 -4.59
C GLU A 99 -3.87 7.78 -3.75
N ALA A 100 -3.89 6.56 -3.22
CA ALA A 100 -4.99 6.10 -2.37
C ALA A 100 -5.11 6.93 -1.07
N ARG A 101 -3.97 7.29 -0.45
CA ARG A 101 -3.95 8.18 0.72
C ARG A 101 -4.50 9.55 0.41
N ARG A 102 -4.10 10.14 -0.74
CA ARG A 102 -4.60 11.44 -1.19
C ARG A 102 -6.10 11.38 -1.42
N TRP A 103 -6.57 10.33 -2.08
CA TRP A 103 -7.99 10.16 -2.39
C TRP A 103 -8.84 10.07 -1.12
N ILE A 104 -8.49 9.20 -0.17
CA ILE A 104 -9.27 9.06 1.08
C ILE A 104 -9.21 10.33 1.92
N ASN A 105 -8.06 11.00 1.99
CA ASN A 105 -7.91 12.28 2.67
C ASN A 105 -8.84 13.34 2.07
N ALA A 106 -8.85 13.49 0.75
CA ALA A 106 -9.71 14.45 0.05
C ALA A 106 -11.20 14.12 0.25
N THR A 107 -11.56 12.84 0.19
CA THR A 107 -12.93 12.37 0.40
C THR A 107 -13.42 12.74 1.80
N LEU A 108 -12.66 12.42 2.84
CA LEU A 108 -13.06 12.71 4.22
C LEU A 108 -13.12 14.21 4.53
N ILE A 109 -12.26 15.03 3.90
CA ILE A 109 -12.32 16.49 4.00
C ILE A 109 -13.59 17.03 3.36
N ARG A 110 -13.95 16.54 2.19
CA ARG A 110 -15.15 16.95 1.44
C ARG A 110 -16.45 16.61 2.18
N LEU A 111 -16.44 15.55 2.96
CA LEU A 111 -17.61 15.08 3.73
C LEU A 111 -17.91 15.92 4.98
N VAL A 112 -17.00 16.79 5.40
CA VAL A 112 -17.23 17.62 6.59
C VAL A 112 -18.31 18.63 6.32
N ASP A 113 -19.30 18.65 7.20
CA ASP A 113 -20.40 19.61 7.23
C ASP A 113 -20.40 20.30 8.60
N ASP A 114 -20.21 21.60 8.59
CA ASP A 114 -20.14 22.42 9.80
C ASP A 114 -21.42 22.35 10.65
N GLN A 115 -22.55 22.02 10.04
CA GLN A 115 -23.83 21.86 10.74
C GLN A 115 -24.01 20.45 11.33
N ASN A 116 -23.13 19.49 10.96
CA ASN A 116 -23.22 18.11 11.40
C ASN A 116 -21.87 17.64 11.96
N PRO A 117 -21.62 17.77 13.27
CA PRO A 117 -20.35 17.32 13.86
C PRO A 117 -20.04 15.83 13.63
N ALA A 118 -21.05 15.00 13.41
CA ALA A 118 -20.87 13.60 13.10
C ALA A 118 -20.28 13.33 11.68
N SER A 119 -20.23 14.35 10.83
CA SER A 119 -19.58 14.27 9.52
C SER A 119 -18.06 14.27 9.60
N LEU A 120 -17.48 14.81 10.67
CA LEU A 120 -16.05 14.80 10.90
C LEU A 120 -15.59 13.37 11.23
N LYS A 121 -14.89 12.74 10.30
CA LYS A 121 -14.36 11.39 10.46
C LYS A 121 -12.85 11.44 10.66
N PRO A 122 -12.34 11.18 11.87
CA PRO A 122 -10.91 11.09 12.09
C PRO A 122 -10.28 10.06 11.13
N LEU A 123 -9.19 10.47 10.48
CA LEU A 123 -8.37 9.62 9.63
C LEU A 123 -7.07 9.32 10.36
N ILE A 124 -6.78 8.04 10.60
CA ILE A 124 -5.50 7.59 11.13
C ILE A 124 -4.72 6.98 9.98
N ASP A 125 -3.65 7.63 9.56
CA ASP A 125 -2.79 7.13 8.48
C ASP A 125 -1.51 6.53 9.04
N GLY A 126 -1.28 5.25 8.72
CA GLY A 126 -0.09 4.51 9.07
C GLY A 126 0.77 4.22 7.84
N GLY A 127 2.07 4.26 8.03
CA GLY A 127 3.03 3.91 6.97
C GLY A 127 4.33 3.38 7.54
N SER A 128 4.95 2.47 6.80
CA SER A 128 6.28 1.96 7.11
C SER A 128 7.18 2.01 5.88
N GLU A 129 8.44 2.32 6.08
CA GLU A 129 9.48 2.31 5.06
C GLU A 129 10.78 1.78 5.67
N GLY A 130 11.19 0.57 5.24
CA GLY A 130 12.31 -0.13 5.84
C GLY A 130 12.06 -0.40 7.33
N LEU A 131 12.97 0.08 8.18
CA LEU A 131 12.89 -0.05 9.64
C LEU A 131 12.22 1.14 10.33
N LYS A 132 11.71 2.10 9.56
CA LYS A 132 11.03 3.29 10.09
C LYS A 132 9.53 3.15 9.86
N GLY A 133 8.75 3.64 10.82
CA GLY A 133 7.31 3.74 10.72
C GLY A 133 6.83 5.12 11.15
N GLN A 134 5.67 5.50 10.64
CA GLN A 134 4.98 6.71 11.05
C GLN A 134 3.49 6.43 11.22
N ALA A 135 2.88 7.13 12.15
CA ALA A 135 1.44 7.18 12.31
C ALA A 135 1.01 8.63 12.48
N ARG A 136 -0.09 9.00 11.87
CA ARG A 136 -0.63 10.34 11.91
C ARG A 136 -2.12 10.31 12.15
N VAL A 137 -2.59 11.19 13.01
CA VAL A 137 -4.02 11.46 13.20
C VAL A 137 -4.36 12.75 12.46
N ILE A 138 -5.31 12.66 11.55
CA ILE A 138 -5.83 13.78 10.77
C ILE A 138 -7.28 13.97 11.17
N LEU A 139 -7.59 15.13 11.73
CA LEU A 139 -8.95 15.61 11.91
C LEU A 139 -9.28 16.50 10.71
N PRO A 140 -10.11 16.03 9.77
CA PRO A 140 -10.43 16.79 8.57
C PRO A 140 -10.83 18.23 8.89
N THR A 141 -10.27 19.19 8.17
CA THR A 141 -10.45 20.64 8.32
C THR A 141 -9.84 21.27 9.59
N ILE A 142 -9.46 20.48 10.59
CA ILE A 142 -8.94 20.98 11.88
C ILE A 142 -7.41 20.88 11.97
N THR A 143 -6.85 19.72 11.58
CA THR A 143 -5.40 19.51 11.63
C THR A 143 -4.80 19.47 10.23
N SER A 144 -3.47 19.56 10.15
CA SER A 144 -2.76 19.36 8.87
C SER A 144 -3.15 18.04 8.25
N CYS A 145 -3.62 18.09 7.02
CA CYS A 145 -4.05 16.89 6.26
C CYS A 145 -2.86 16.22 5.54
N TYR A 146 -3.14 15.14 4.83
CA TYR A 146 -2.10 14.41 4.10
C TYR A 146 -1.40 15.30 3.04
N GLU A 147 -2.18 16.11 2.29
CA GLU A 147 -1.63 17.04 1.27
C GLU A 147 -0.69 18.08 1.89
N CYS A 148 -1.00 18.61 3.07
CA CYS A 148 -0.16 19.59 3.76
C CYS A 148 1.25 19.09 4.06
N SER A 149 1.46 17.78 4.04
CA SER A 149 2.73 17.15 4.39
C SER A 149 3.44 16.48 3.23
N LEU A 150 2.86 16.49 2.03
CA LEU A 150 3.45 15.84 0.85
C LEU A 150 4.85 16.40 0.53
N ASP A 151 5.02 17.70 0.60
CA ASP A 151 6.31 18.35 0.32
C ASP A 151 7.39 18.04 1.38
N MET A 152 6.98 17.59 2.57
CA MET A 152 7.89 17.17 3.62
C MET A 152 8.32 15.71 3.50
N LEU A 153 7.64 14.92 2.67
CA LEU A 153 8.03 13.54 2.43
C LEU A 153 9.27 13.53 1.54
N PRO A 154 10.31 12.77 1.91
CA PRO A 154 11.47 12.64 1.06
C PRO A 154 11.04 12.06 -0.29
N LYS A 155 11.49 12.69 -1.38
CA LYS A 155 11.31 12.11 -2.70
C LYS A 155 11.98 10.74 -2.70
N ARG A 156 11.24 9.70 -3.09
CA ARG A 156 11.81 8.36 -3.20
C ARG A 156 12.90 8.40 -4.27
N THR A 157 14.14 8.21 -3.85
CA THR A 157 15.30 8.09 -4.73
C THR A 157 15.64 6.63 -5.03
N THR A 158 14.99 5.69 -4.33
CA THR A 158 15.19 4.24 -4.48
C THR A 158 13.85 3.52 -4.43
N PHE A 159 13.74 2.43 -5.17
CA PHE A 159 12.55 1.59 -5.19
C PHE A 159 12.78 0.29 -4.40
N PRO A 160 11.73 -0.33 -3.82
CA PRO A 160 11.87 -1.62 -3.16
C PRO A 160 12.46 -2.67 -4.12
N ILE A 161 13.44 -3.44 -3.65
CA ILE A 161 14.11 -4.48 -4.45
C ILE A 161 13.11 -5.48 -5.03
N CYS A 162 12.05 -5.83 -4.28
CA CYS A 162 10.99 -6.71 -4.77
C CYS A 162 10.24 -6.11 -5.98
N THR A 163 10.05 -4.80 -6.02
CA THR A 163 9.41 -4.12 -7.15
C THR A 163 10.29 -4.12 -8.38
N ILE A 164 11.56 -3.74 -8.24
CA ILE A 164 12.49 -3.69 -9.37
C ILE A 164 12.87 -5.08 -9.87
N ALA A 165 12.94 -6.08 -9.00
CA ALA A 165 13.32 -7.45 -9.37
C ALA A 165 12.18 -8.23 -10.06
N ASN A 166 10.94 -8.06 -9.62
CA ASN A 166 9.84 -8.92 -10.06
C ASN A 166 8.87 -8.23 -11.03
N THR A 167 8.62 -6.94 -10.84
CA THR A 167 7.60 -6.21 -11.62
C THR A 167 8.01 -4.76 -11.90
N PRO A 168 9.10 -4.52 -12.62
CA PRO A 168 9.46 -3.17 -13.05
C PRO A 168 8.41 -2.66 -14.06
N ARG A 169 7.62 -1.66 -13.68
CA ARG A 169 6.51 -1.12 -14.48
C ARG A 169 6.77 0.28 -15.02
N LEU A 170 7.74 0.97 -14.45
CA LEU A 170 8.10 2.34 -14.80
C LEU A 170 9.51 2.38 -15.36
N PRO A 171 9.85 3.34 -16.22
CA PRO A 171 11.22 3.53 -16.73
C PRO A 171 12.26 3.60 -15.60
N GLU A 172 11.93 4.27 -14.50
CA GLU A 172 12.79 4.42 -13.33
C GLU A 172 13.07 3.05 -12.66
N HIS A 173 12.10 2.15 -12.64
CA HIS A 173 12.30 0.78 -12.12
C HIS A 173 13.29 0.00 -13.00
N CYS A 174 13.19 0.16 -14.32
CA CYS A 174 14.11 -0.51 -15.26
C CYS A 174 15.54 0.01 -15.13
N ILE A 175 15.70 1.32 -14.95
CA ILE A 175 17.01 1.95 -14.72
C ILE A 175 17.61 1.47 -13.41
N GLU A 176 16.82 1.44 -12.34
CA GLU A 176 17.31 0.97 -11.04
C GLU A 176 17.60 -0.54 -11.04
N TRP A 177 16.79 -1.34 -11.74
CA TRP A 177 17.07 -2.76 -11.94
C TRP A 177 18.43 -2.95 -12.65
N ALA A 178 18.67 -2.23 -13.75
CA ALA A 178 19.90 -2.33 -14.50
C ALA A 178 21.13 -1.92 -13.67
N SER A 179 21.00 -0.86 -12.85
CA SER A 179 22.12 -0.32 -12.07
C SER A 179 22.38 -1.10 -10.77
N VAL A 180 21.34 -1.58 -10.07
CA VAL A 180 21.45 -2.17 -8.73
C VAL A 180 21.55 -3.69 -8.78
N LEU A 181 20.84 -4.35 -9.69
CA LEU A 181 20.76 -5.81 -9.75
C LEU A 181 21.62 -6.37 -10.90
N GLU A 182 21.50 -5.81 -12.10
CA GLU A 182 22.14 -6.38 -13.28
C GLU A 182 23.62 -5.98 -13.42
N TRP A 183 23.96 -4.73 -13.12
CA TRP A 183 25.35 -4.26 -13.17
C TRP A 183 26.29 -5.10 -12.30
N PRO A 184 26.03 -5.36 -11.01
CA PRO A 184 26.92 -6.21 -10.20
C PRO A 184 27.00 -7.65 -10.70
N ARG A 185 25.93 -8.15 -11.36
CA ARG A 185 25.88 -9.50 -11.92
C ARG A 185 26.78 -9.65 -13.15
N VAL A 186 26.75 -8.65 -14.04
CA VAL A 186 27.49 -8.68 -15.31
C VAL A 186 28.93 -8.18 -15.13
N HIS A 187 29.12 -7.16 -14.30
CA HIS A 187 30.41 -6.51 -14.06
C HIS A 187 30.93 -6.81 -12.65
N ALA A 188 31.05 -8.10 -12.29
CA ALA A 188 31.49 -8.53 -10.95
C ALA A 188 32.75 -7.81 -10.50
N GLY A 189 32.68 -7.09 -9.36
CA GLY A 189 33.79 -6.35 -8.77
C GLY A 189 34.05 -4.96 -9.33
N LYS A 190 33.35 -4.52 -10.40
CA LYS A 190 33.45 -3.16 -10.94
C LYS A 190 32.34 -2.29 -10.39
N LYS A 191 32.67 -1.23 -9.67
CA LYS A 191 31.69 -0.26 -9.18
C LYS A 191 31.13 0.54 -10.34
N LEU A 192 29.81 0.74 -10.36
CA LEU A 192 29.17 1.62 -11.33
C LEU A 192 29.60 3.07 -11.06
N ASP A 193 30.17 3.70 -12.07
CA ASP A 193 30.48 5.13 -12.07
C ASP A 193 29.41 5.87 -12.86
N LYS A 194 28.74 6.80 -12.22
CA LYS A 194 27.67 7.60 -12.81
C LYS A 194 28.17 8.74 -13.71
N ASP A 195 29.45 9.06 -13.60
CA ASP A 195 30.12 10.10 -14.41
C ASP A 195 30.81 9.51 -15.63
N ASP A 196 30.90 8.17 -15.76
CA ASP A 196 31.43 7.47 -16.91
C ASP A 196 30.35 7.28 -17.98
N PRO A 197 30.48 7.90 -19.16
CA PRO A 197 29.50 7.81 -20.25
C PRO A 197 29.22 6.37 -20.71
N GLU A 198 30.23 5.47 -20.71
CA GLU A 198 30.07 4.08 -21.13
C GLU A 198 29.20 3.30 -20.12
N HIS A 199 29.40 3.55 -18.82
CA HIS A 199 28.59 2.94 -17.77
C HIS A 199 27.13 3.42 -17.84
N VAL A 200 26.93 4.73 -18.05
CA VAL A 200 25.58 5.31 -18.19
C VAL A 200 24.88 4.77 -19.42
N GLN A 201 25.58 4.68 -20.56
CA GLN A 201 25.02 4.13 -21.79
C GLN A 201 24.64 2.66 -21.62
N TRP A 202 25.48 1.85 -20.97
CA TRP A 202 25.15 0.45 -20.68
C TRP A 202 23.90 0.29 -19.83
N VAL A 203 23.76 1.11 -18.78
CA VAL A 203 22.56 1.12 -17.93
C VAL A 203 21.32 1.48 -18.75
N LEU A 204 21.41 2.48 -19.60
CA LEU A 204 20.30 2.92 -20.46
C LEU A 204 19.88 1.81 -21.43
N ASP A 205 20.83 1.20 -22.14
CA ASP A 205 20.53 0.13 -23.10
C ASP A 205 19.92 -1.09 -22.42
N THR A 206 20.43 -1.46 -21.25
CA THR A 206 19.92 -2.57 -20.45
C THR A 206 18.51 -2.29 -19.92
N ALA A 207 18.25 -1.08 -19.45
CA ALA A 207 16.93 -0.66 -18.98
C ALA A 207 15.90 -0.62 -20.11
N LEU A 208 16.29 -0.13 -21.29
CA LEU A 208 15.45 -0.13 -22.50
C LEU A 208 15.11 -1.54 -22.94
N ALA A 209 16.07 -2.45 -22.96
CA ALA A 209 15.83 -3.86 -23.30
C ALA A 209 14.81 -4.50 -22.36
N LEU A 210 14.92 -4.24 -21.06
CA LEU A 210 13.95 -4.72 -20.05
C LEU A 210 12.56 -4.11 -20.27
N SER A 211 12.47 -2.82 -20.55
CA SER A 211 11.21 -2.12 -20.81
C SER A 211 10.49 -2.68 -22.04
N LEU A 212 11.22 -2.99 -23.12
CA LEU A 212 10.66 -3.59 -24.34
C LEU A 212 10.11 -4.99 -24.11
N ILE A 213 10.75 -5.79 -23.25
CA ILE A 213 10.26 -7.13 -22.88
C ILE A 213 8.89 -7.01 -22.18
N HIS A 214 8.72 -6.04 -21.28
CA HIS A 214 7.44 -5.84 -20.56
C HIS A 214 6.33 -5.24 -21.42
N ILE A 215 6.66 -4.53 -22.50
CA ILE A 215 5.68 -4.01 -23.46
C ILE A 215 5.26 -5.10 -24.46
N SER A 216 6.16 -5.95 -24.87
CA SER A 216 5.91 -7.02 -25.86
C SER A 216 5.30 -8.30 -25.28
N GLU A 217 5.41 -8.53 -23.96
CA GLU A 217 4.71 -9.59 -23.25
C GLU A 217 3.66 -8.96 -22.31
N PRO A 218 2.43 -8.69 -22.80
CA PRO A 218 1.34 -8.39 -21.89
C PRO A 218 1.16 -9.62 -21.00
N THR A 219 1.38 -9.43 -19.70
CA THR A 219 1.28 -10.43 -18.64
C THR A 219 0.28 -11.53 -19.00
N ARG A 220 0.77 -12.72 -19.36
CA ARG A 220 -0.08 -13.92 -19.37
C ARG A 220 -0.65 -14.04 -17.97
N ARG A 221 -1.94 -13.69 -17.85
CA ARG A 221 -2.76 -14.10 -16.70
C ARG A 221 -2.71 -15.62 -16.66
N ARG A 222 -2.07 -16.15 -15.68
CA ARG A 222 -2.28 -17.50 -15.17
C ARG A 222 -2.97 -17.42 -13.84
#